data_0010d97e4da438be8ff7e1764ca0b4a1
#
_entry.id   0010d97e4da438be8ff7e1764ca0b4a1
#
_cell.length_a   1.000
_cell.length_b   1.000
_cell.length_c   1.000
_cell.angle_alpha   90.00
_cell.angle_beta   90.00
_cell.angle_gamma   90.00
#
_symmetry.space_group_name_H-M   'P 1'
#
loop_
_entity.id
_entity.type
_entity.pdbx_description
1 polymer ?
#
loop_
_entity_poly.entity_id
_entity_poly.type
_entity_poly.pdbx_seq_one_letter_code
_entity_poly.pdbx_strand_id
1 'polypeptide(L)'
;MSHVTATPLTGASAGAQIQERLGLTPAVAGGEVGVTVPRERWVEAARFVKDTLGCRYFNWLTAVDYKDQGLEVLVRLDDVEAVVGVTLRTRLEPGAPRCATLTGLFRGANWMERECYDMFGVIFEGHPDLRRILLGDDWEGHPLRKDYAVDTPQAPYR
;
A
#
# COMPACT_ATOMS: atom_id res chain seq x y z
N MET A 1 33.65 21.20 13.61
CA MET A 1 32.36 20.47 13.50
C MET A 1 32.38 19.72 12.19
N SER A 2 32.65 18.42 12.26
CA SER A 2 32.73 17.58 11.04
C SER A 2 31.32 17.28 10.59
N HIS A 3 30.90 17.87 9.47
CA HIS A 3 29.70 17.45 8.75
C HIS A 3 29.96 16.03 8.22
N VAL A 4 29.41 15.04 8.91
CA VAL A 4 29.27 13.70 8.34
C VAL A 4 28.25 13.84 7.22
N THR A 5 28.72 13.96 5.99
CA THR A 5 27.89 13.87 4.79
C THR A 5 27.34 12.45 4.74
N ALA A 6 26.08 12.28 5.16
CA ALA A 6 25.40 11.00 5.00
C ALA A 6 25.36 10.66 3.51
N THR A 7 25.80 9.48 3.15
CA THR A 7 25.72 9.01 1.75
C THR A 7 24.24 9.02 1.32
N PRO A 8 23.91 9.67 0.19
CA PRO A 8 22.52 9.74 -0.25
C PRO A 8 21.95 8.33 -0.48
N LEU A 9 20.67 8.15 -0.18
CA LEU A 9 19.97 6.91 -0.43
C LEU A 9 19.99 6.61 -1.94
N THR A 10 20.21 5.35 -2.29
CA THR A 10 20.07 4.85 -3.67
C THR A 10 19.16 3.63 -3.66
N GLY A 11 18.55 3.29 -4.81
CA GLY A 11 17.74 2.07 -4.90
C GLY A 11 18.52 0.82 -4.48
N ALA A 12 19.79 0.72 -4.89
CA ALA A 12 20.66 -0.40 -4.51
C ALA A 12 20.89 -0.46 -2.99
N SER A 13 21.20 0.68 -2.35
CA SER A 13 21.41 0.74 -0.89
C SER A 13 20.11 0.50 -0.11
N ALA A 14 18.98 0.99 -0.61
CA ALA A 14 17.67 0.73 -0.02
C ALA A 14 17.32 -0.76 -0.09
N GLY A 15 17.52 -1.40 -1.26
CA GLY A 15 17.32 -2.83 -1.43
C GLY A 15 18.21 -3.66 -0.51
N ALA A 16 19.49 -3.33 -0.43
CA ALA A 16 20.43 -4.02 0.46
C ALA A 16 20.00 -3.94 1.95
N GLN A 17 19.59 -2.77 2.42
CA GLN A 17 19.10 -2.58 3.79
C GLN A 17 17.81 -3.35 4.07
N ILE A 18 16.87 -3.38 3.10
CA ILE A 18 15.64 -4.18 3.21
C ILE A 18 15.98 -5.67 3.34
N GLN A 19 16.90 -6.17 2.51
CA GLN A 19 17.31 -7.57 2.57
C GLN A 19 18.01 -7.90 3.89
N GLU A 20 18.94 -7.06 4.33
CA GLU A 20 19.72 -7.28 5.55
C GLU A 20 18.85 -7.20 6.82
N ARG A 21 17.99 -6.16 6.91
CA ARG A 21 17.26 -5.85 8.14
C ARG A 21 15.91 -6.56 8.23
N LEU A 22 15.24 -6.73 7.10
CA LEU A 22 13.92 -7.38 7.07
C LEU A 22 13.98 -8.83 6.55
N GLY A 23 15.09 -9.27 5.99
CA GLY A 23 15.18 -10.60 5.38
C GLY A 23 14.26 -10.80 4.17
N LEU A 24 13.80 -9.70 3.57
CA LEU A 24 12.94 -9.71 2.39
C LEU A 24 13.78 -9.57 1.13
N THR A 25 13.34 -10.17 0.03
CA THR A 25 14.05 -10.10 -1.25
C THR A 25 13.48 -8.97 -2.11
N PRO A 26 14.21 -7.86 -2.29
CA PRO A 26 13.77 -6.76 -3.13
C PRO A 26 14.09 -7.00 -4.60
N ALA A 27 13.25 -6.46 -5.48
CA ALA A 27 13.57 -6.25 -6.89
C ALA A 27 13.98 -4.79 -7.07
N VAL A 28 15.20 -4.54 -7.55
CA VAL A 28 15.77 -3.19 -7.68
C VAL A 28 16.02 -2.87 -9.15
N ALA A 29 15.53 -1.71 -9.59
CA ALA A 29 15.75 -1.18 -10.93
C ALA A 29 15.99 0.33 -10.84
N GLY A 30 17.26 0.76 -10.88
CA GLY A 30 17.62 2.17 -10.68
C GLY A 30 17.21 2.68 -9.30
N GLY A 31 16.40 3.74 -9.25
CA GLY A 31 15.83 4.29 -8.01
C GLY A 31 14.57 3.57 -7.50
N GLU A 32 14.09 2.56 -8.23
CA GLU A 32 12.87 1.83 -7.91
C GLU A 32 13.17 0.53 -7.15
N VAL A 33 12.47 0.32 -6.05
CA VAL A 33 12.59 -0.89 -5.21
C VAL A 33 11.21 -1.48 -4.98
N GLY A 34 10.99 -2.72 -5.44
CA GLY A 34 9.76 -3.46 -5.23
C GLY A 34 9.96 -4.60 -4.22
N VAL A 35 9.08 -4.73 -3.23
CA VAL A 35 9.19 -5.76 -2.18
C VAL A 35 7.84 -6.40 -1.91
N THR A 36 7.80 -7.73 -1.92
CA THR A 36 6.65 -8.47 -1.42
C THR A 36 6.83 -8.73 0.08
N VAL A 37 5.83 -8.33 0.87
CA VAL A 37 5.85 -8.36 2.32
C VAL A 37 4.77 -9.32 2.82
N PRO A 38 5.06 -10.23 3.75
CA PRO A 38 4.02 -10.98 4.45
C PRO A 38 3.05 -10.02 5.16
N ARG A 39 1.76 -10.32 5.11
CA ARG A 39 0.70 -9.46 5.67
C ARG A 39 0.95 -9.06 7.13
N GLU A 40 1.45 -10.00 7.93
CA GLU A 40 1.74 -9.82 9.35
C GLU A 40 2.86 -8.80 9.59
N ARG A 41 3.72 -8.60 8.61
CA ARG A 41 4.86 -7.66 8.65
C ARG A 41 4.62 -6.36 7.89
N TRP A 42 3.41 -6.14 7.42
CA TRP A 42 3.04 -5.00 6.58
C TRP A 42 3.40 -3.64 7.22
N VAL A 43 2.94 -3.42 8.46
CA VAL A 43 3.20 -2.17 9.19
C VAL A 43 4.68 -2.04 9.57
N GLU A 44 5.35 -3.15 9.94
CA GLU A 44 6.79 -3.17 10.23
C GLU A 44 7.60 -2.71 9.02
N ALA A 45 7.32 -3.28 7.85
CA ALA A 45 8.03 -2.93 6.62
C ALA A 45 7.78 -1.47 6.22
N ALA A 46 6.53 -1.00 6.29
CA ALA A 46 6.21 0.40 5.99
C ALA A 46 6.89 1.38 6.94
N ARG A 47 6.96 1.05 8.23
CA ARG A 47 7.70 1.82 9.25
C ARG A 47 9.20 1.86 8.96
N PHE A 48 9.79 0.72 8.62
CA PHE A 48 11.20 0.64 8.25
C PHE A 48 11.53 1.54 7.05
N VAL A 49 10.71 1.46 5.99
CA VAL A 49 10.88 2.27 4.79
C VAL A 49 10.75 3.77 5.10
N LYS A 50 9.80 4.15 5.96
CA LYS A 50 9.61 5.54 6.39
C LYS A 50 10.74 6.05 7.27
N ASP A 51 11.03 5.33 8.37
CA ASP A 51 11.85 5.87 9.45
C ASP A 51 13.34 5.57 9.27
N THR A 52 13.69 4.42 8.68
CA THR A 52 15.08 4.00 8.49
C THR A 52 15.61 4.40 7.12
N LEU A 53 14.85 4.15 6.05
CA LEU A 53 15.26 4.53 4.70
C LEU A 53 14.99 6.01 4.37
N GLY A 54 14.11 6.68 5.12
CA GLY A 54 13.78 8.08 4.91
C GLY A 54 12.72 8.33 3.83
N CYS A 55 12.09 7.30 3.28
CA CYS A 55 11.01 7.44 2.30
C CYS A 55 9.72 7.91 2.97
N ARG A 56 9.63 9.21 3.26
CA ARG A 56 8.55 9.80 4.08
C ARG A 56 7.37 10.29 3.26
N TYR A 57 7.52 10.41 1.95
CA TYR A 57 6.44 10.84 1.08
C TYR A 57 5.55 9.64 0.73
N PHE A 58 4.31 9.69 1.24
CA PHE A 58 3.26 8.72 0.90
C PHE A 58 2.66 9.10 -0.44
N ASN A 59 3.04 8.39 -1.49
CA ASN A 59 2.65 8.71 -2.86
C ASN A 59 1.25 8.19 -3.17
N TRP A 60 1.05 6.87 -3.07
CA TRP A 60 -0.24 6.24 -3.30
C TRP A 60 -0.35 4.88 -2.58
N LEU A 61 -1.59 4.46 -2.37
CA LEU A 61 -1.94 3.10 -1.97
C LEU A 61 -3.12 2.65 -2.83
N THR A 62 -3.08 1.41 -3.30
CA THR A 62 -4.16 0.82 -4.10
C THR A 62 -4.23 -0.69 -3.90
N ALA A 63 -5.23 -1.32 -4.52
CA ALA A 63 -5.33 -2.77 -4.59
C ALA A 63 -5.39 -3.27 -6.03
N VAL A 64 -5.03 -4.53 -6.23
CA VAL A 64 -5.14 -5.23 -7.51
C VAL A 64 -5.88 -6.53 -7.27
N ASP A 65 -6.86 -6.82 -8.11
CA ASP A 65 -7.62 -8.06 -8.08
C ASP A 65 -6.99 -9.09 -9.03
N TYR A 66 -6.57 -10.22 -8.47
CA TYR A 66 -6.04 -11.38 -9.21
C TYR A 66 -7.06 -12.52 -9.34
N LYS A 67 -8.35 -12.22 -9.23
CA LYS A 67 -9.45 -13.20 -9.28
C LYS A 67 -9.31 -14.25 -8.17
N ASP A 68 -9.22 -15.52 -8.56
CA ASP A 68 -9.15 -16.66 -7.65
C ASP A 68 -7.92 -16.63 -6.72
N GLN A 69 -6.89 -15.84 -7.06
CA GLN A 69 -5.70 -15.68 -6.24
C GLN A 69 -5.85 -14.59 -5.17
N GLY A 70 -7.01 -13.95 -5.07
CA GLY A 70 -7.29 -12.91 -4.11
C GLY A 70 -6.81 -11.51 -4.52
N LEU A 71 -6.81 -10.61 -3.56
CA LEU A 71 -6.38 -9.22 -3.74
C LEU A 71 -4.92 -9.04 -3.32
N GLU A 72 -4.26 -8.06 -3.91
CA GLU A 72 -2.96 -7.57 -3.47
C GLU A 72 -3.08 -6.09 -3.14
N VAL A 73 -2.61 -5.67 -1.97
CA VAL A 73 -2.48 -4.25 -1.61
C VAL A 73 -1.07 -3.80 -1.88
N LEU A 74 -0.95 -2.62 -2.49
CA LEU A 74 0.32 -2.00 -2.81
C LEU A 74 0.36 -0.59 -2.20
N VAL A 75 1.53 -0.19 -1.69
CA VAL A 75 1.80 1.18 -1.26
C VAL A 75 3.13 1.65 -1.83
N ARG A 76 3.16 2.88 -2.31
CA ARG A 76 4.36 3.55 -2.79
C ARG A 76 4.79 4.63 -1.80
N LEU A 77 6.04 4.53 -1.35
CA LEU A 77 6.69 5.47 -0.44
C LEU A 77 7.95 6.00 -1.11
N ASP A 78 8.14 7.31 -1.14
CA ASP A 78 9.27 7.93 -1.83
C ASP A 78 10.14 8.77 -0.88
N ASP A 79 11.44 8.75 -1.15
CA ASP A 79 12.36 9.82 -0.79
C ASP A 79 12.49 10.74 -2.01
N VAL A 80 11.88 11.91 -1.94
CA VAL A 80 11.83 12.85 -3.07
C VAL A 80 13.15 13.55 -3.35
N GLU A 81 14.02 13.65 -2.33
CA GLU A 81 15.34 14.29 -2.46
C GLU A 81 16.34 13.32 -3.09
N ALA A 82 16.35 12.07 -2.64
CA ALA A 82 17.20 11.02 -3.20
C ALA A 82 16.66 10.42 -4.51
N VAL A 83 15.41 10.74 -4.88
CA VAL A 83 14.72 10.17 -6.05
C VAL A 83 14.68 8.63 -5.98
N VAL A 84 14.36 8.11 -4.79
CA VAL A 84 14.22 6.68 -4.53
C VAL A 84 12.79 6.38 -4.12
N GLY A 85 12.20 5.37 -4.74
CA GLY A 85 10.86 4.94 -4.42
C GLY A 85 10.80 3.47 -4.05
N VAL A 86 10.08 3.17 -2.97
CA VAL A 86 9.85 1.81 -2.49
C VAL A 86 8.37 1.47 -2.64
N THR A 87 8.09 0.41 -3.40
CA THR A 87 6.75 -0.16 -3.52
C THR A 87 6.68 -1.44 -2.69
N LEU A 88 5.96 -1.39 -1.59
CA LEU A 88 5.61 -2.57 -0.81
C LEU A 88 4.31 -3.15 -1.36
N ARG A 89 4.25 -4.48 -1.42
CA ARG A 89 3.06 -5.22 -1.82
C ARG A 89 2.79 -6.38 -0.88
N THR A 90 1.52 -6.64 -0.59
CA THR A 90 1.12 -7.77 0.24
C THR A 90 -0.09 -8.47 -0.35
N ARG A 91 -0.04 -9.80 -0.41
CA ARG A 91 -1.15 -10.63 -0.84
C ARG A 91 -2.14 -10.83 0.31
N LEU A 92 -3.42 -10.73 -0.02
CA LEU A 92 -4.51 -10.98 0.89
C LEU A 92 -5.18 -12.31 0.53
N GLU A 93 -5.67 -13.00 1.54
CA GLU A 93 -6.35 -14.28 1.36
C GLU A 93 -7.67 -14.11 0.58
N PRO A 94 -7.96 -14.99 -0.38
CA PRO A 94 -9.25 -15.02 -1.06
C PRO A 94 -10.41 -15.13 -0.05
N GLY A 95 -11.47 -14.34 -0.25
CA GLY A 95 -12.68 -14.36 0.59
C GLY A 95 -12.58 -13.61 1.93
N ALA A 96 -11.37 -13.28 2.40
CA ALA A 96 -11.17 -12.50 3.64
C ALA A 96 -10.07 -11.42 3.46
N PRO A 97 -10.25 -10.44 2.58
CA PRO A 97 -9.22 -9.46 2.25
C PRO A 97 -9.01 -8.46 3.40
N ARG A 98 -8.10 -8.78 4.31
CA ARG A 98 -7.78 -7.95 5.47
C ARG A 98 -6.31 -7.58 5.49
N CYS A 99 -6.03 -6.32 5.83
CA CYS A 99 -4.69 -5.77 5.98
C CYS A 99 -4.68 -4.77 7.14
N ALA A 100 -3.57 -4.67 7.86
CA ALA A 100 -3.45 -3.64 8.89
C ALA A 100 -3.37 -2.24 8.27
N THR A 101 -4.01 -1.25 8.91
CA THR A 101 -3.97 0.14 8.44
C THR A 101 -2.57 0.76 8.56
N LEU A 102 -2.24 1.64 7.63
CA LEU A 102 -1.05 2.50 7.68
C LEU A 102 -1.36 3.93 8.18
N THR A 103 -2.61 4.22 8.59
CA THR A 103 -3.01 5.56 9.05
C THR A 103 -2.21 6.06 10.25
N GLY A 104 -1.72 5.17 11.10
CA GLY A 104 -0.83 5.51 12.21
C GLY A 104 0.58 5.93 11.79
N LEU A 105 0.98 5.62 10.55
CA LEU A 105 2.25 6.03 9.96
C LEU A 105 2.08 7.22 9.00
N PHE A 106 1.03 7.21 8.20
CA PHE A 106 0.80 8.18 7.14
C PHE A 106 -0.66 8.67 7.17
N ARG A 107 -0.85 9.97 7.32
CA ARG A 107 -2.21 10.56 7.29
C ARG A 107 -2.92 10.37 5.94
N GLY A 108 -2.15 10.40 4.85
CA GLY A 108 -2.68 10.20 3.50
C GLY A 108 -3.25 8.80 3.26
N ALA A 109 -2.83 7.81 4.04
CA ALA A 109 -3.36 6.45 3.97
C ALA A 109 -4.87 6.39 4.24
N ASN A 110 -5.39 7.27 5.11
CA ASN A 110 -6.82 7.27 5.47
C ASN A 110 -7.74 7.26 4.24
N TRP A 111 -7.52 8.17 3.31
CA TRP A 111 -8.38 8.33 2.12
C TRP A 111 -8.19 7.20 1.12
N MET A 112 -6.95 6.77 0.89
CA MET A 112 -6.64 5.72 -0.08
C MET A 112 -7.04 4.33 0.42
N GLU A 113 -6.97 4.09 1.72
CA GLU A 113 -7.49 2.85 2.32
C GLU A 113 -9.02 2.80 2.24
N ARG A 114 -9.71 3.92 2.45
CA ARG A 114 -11.16 4.02 2.24
C ARG A 114 -11.54 3.78 0.77
N GLU A 115 -10.76 4.30 -0.18
CA GLU A 115 -10.95 4.00 -1.60
C GLU A 115 -10.81 2.51 -1.89
N CYS A 116 -9.77 1.86 -1.37
CA CYS A 116 -9.58 0.42 -1.52
C CYS A 116 -10.71 -0.39 -0.86
N TYR A 117 -11.20 0.05 0.30
CA TYR A 117 -12.39 -0.55 0.91
C TYR A 117 -13.61 -0.40 0.01
N ASP A 118 -13.85 0.81 -0.49
CA ASP A 118 -15.01 1.11 -1.34
C ASP A 118 -14.99 0.33 -2.65
N MET A 119 -13.85 0.32 -3.34
CA MET A 119 -13.72 -0.25 -4.68
C MET A 119 -13.47 -1.78 -4.70
N PHE A 120 -12.76 -2.32 -3.70
CA PHE A 120 -12.32 -3.71 -3.67
C PHE A 120 -12.83 -4.50 -2.46
N GLY A 121 -13.36 -3.85 -1.44
CA GLY A 121 -13.80 -4.50 -0.20
C GLY A 121 -12.66 -4.91 0.74
N VAL A 122 -11.49 -4.30 0.63
CA VAL A 122 -10.37 -4.55 1.56
C VAL A 122 -10.68 -3.96 2.92
N ILE A 123 -10.60 -4.77 3.98
CA ILE A 123 -10.77 -4.33 5.36
C ILE A 123 -9.41 -3.93 5.93
N PHE A 124 -9.23 -2.63 6.23
CA PHE A 124 -8.04 -2.13 6.89
C PHE A 124 -8.24 -2.13 8.40
N GLU A 125 -7.65 -3.14 9.06
CA GLU A 125 -7.77 -3.34 10.51
C GLU A 125 -7.08 -2.21 11.27
N GLY A 126 -7.83 -1.59 12.21
CA GLY A 126 -7.35 -0.44 12.98
C GLY A 126 -7.54 0.92 12.27
N HIS A 127 -8.18 0.96 11.10
CA HIS A 127 -8.53 2.22 10.45
C HIS A 127 -9.54 3.00 11.30
N PRO A 128 -9.34 4.32 11.53
CA PRO A 128 -10.18 5.09 12.45
C PRO A 128 -11.61 5.33 11.96
N ASP A 129 -11.85 5.28 10.64
CA ASP A 129 -13.16 5.57 10.04
C ASP A 129 -13.27 4.91 8.65
N LEU A 130 -13.37 3.56 8.64
CA LEU A 130 -13.44 2.77 7.40
C LEU A 130 -14.87 2.74 6.87
N ARG A 131 -15.20 3.70 6.05
CA ARG A 131 -16.50 3.83 5.36
C ARG A 131 -16.28 4.20 3.90
N ARG A 132 -17.32 4.07 3.06
CA ARG A 132 -17.26 4.46 1.64
C ARG A 132 -16.85 5.92 1.46
N ILE A 133 -16.25 6.25 0.34
CA ILE A 133 -15.75 7.60 0.03
C ILE A 133 -16.14 8.07 -1.38
N LEU A 134 -16.19 7.17 -2.34
CA LEU A 134 -16.53 7.49 -3.73
C LEU A 134 -17.98 7.16 -4.07
N LEU A 135 -18.52 6.11 -3.48
CA LEU A 135 -19.88 5.63 -3.70
C LEU A 135 -20.79 6.00 -2.52
N GLY A 136 -22.10 6.03 -2.78
CA GLY A 136 -23.10 6.23 -1.72
C GLY A 136 -23.10 5.08 -0.72
N ASP A 137 -23.57 5.36 0.50
CA ASP A 137 -23.61 4.37 1.58
C ASP A 137 -24.56 3.20 1.26
N ASP A 138 -25.51 3.40 0.36
CA ASP A 138 -26.48 2.44 -0.13
C ASP A 138 -26.00 1.61 -1.33
N TRP A 139 -24.76 1.85 -1.81
CA TRP A 139 -24.22 1.11 -2.94
C TRP A 139 -23.90 -0.33 -2.56
N GLU A 140 -24.34 -1.28 -3.39
CA GLU A 140 -24.07 -2.70 -3.21
C GLU A 140 -22.84 -3.16 -4.00
N GLY A 141 -21.95 -3.90 -3.33
CA GLY A 141 -20.75 -4.49 -3.93
C GLY A 141 -19.55 -3.54 -4.04
N HIS A 142 -18.53 -4.00 -4.76
CA HIS A 142 -17.23 -3.34 -4.92
C HIS A 142 -16.85 -3.33 -6.40
N PRO A 143 -17.02 -2.19 -7.10
CA PRO A 143 -17.02 -2.13 -8.56
C PRO A 143 -15.71 -2.47 -9.26
N LEU A 144 -14.55 -2.38 -8.57
CA LEU A 144 -13.25 -2.72 -9.17
C LEU A 144 -12.85 -4.18 -8.99
N ARG A 145 -13.70 -4.98 -8.34
CA ARG A 145 -13.50 -6.42 -8.32
C ARG A 145 -13.88 -7.03 -9.67
N LYS A 146 -13.10 -8.01 -10.10
CA LYS A 146 -13.31 -8.70 -11.38
C LYS A 146 -14.55 -9.62 -11.41
N ASP A 147 -15.09 -9.93 -10.23
CA ASP A 147 -16.34 -10.67 -10.08
C ASP A 147 -17.59 -9.75 -10.04
N TYR A 148 -17.39 -8.43 -10.05
CA TYR A 148 -18.49 -7.46 -10.09
C TYR A 148 -19.08 -7.36 -11.51
N ALA A 149 -20.41 -7.55 -11.62
CA ALA A 149 -21.10 -7.44 -12.90
C ALA A 149 -21.25 -5.97 -13.32
N VAL A 150 -20.59 -5.57 -14.40
CA VAL A 150 -20.59 -4.20 -14.92
C VAL A 150 -21.92 -3.76 -15.55
N ASP A 151 -22.77 -4.72 -15.88
CA ASP A 151 -24.10 -4.51 -16.47
C ASP A 151 -25.23 -4.57 -15.44
N THR A 152 -24.93 -4.61 -14.15
CA THR A 152 -25.93 -4.57 -13.08
C THR A 152 -26.68 -3.26 -13.14
N PRO A 153 -28.03 -3.27 -13.33
CA PRO A 153 -28.82 -2.05 -13.33
C PRO A 153 -28.73 -1.35 -11.97
N GLN A 154 -28.28 -0.11 -11.98
CA GLN A 154 -28.29 0.75 -10.81
C GLN A 154 -29.54 1.62 -10.83
N ALA A 155 -30.08 1.92 -9.63
CA ALA A 155 -31.20 2.85 -9.54
C ALA A 155 -30.78 4.22 -10.13
N PRO A 156 -31.65 4.88 -10.91
CA PRO A 156 -31.30 6.18 -11.46
C PRO A 156 -30.98 7.17 -10.35
N TYR A 157 -29.96 7.97 -10.58
CA TYR A 157 -29.58 9.07 -9.67
C TYR A 157 -30.80 9.93 -9.35
N ARG A 158 -31.09 10.10 -8.07
CA ARG A 158 -32.12 11.01 -7.57
C ARG A 158 -31.51 12.35 -7.18
#